data_5f19619d0d5b4396af73d35e1da651e7
#
_entry.id   5f19619d0d5b4396af73d35e1da651e7
#
_cell.length_a   1.000
_cell.length_b   1.000
_cell.length_c   1.000
_cell.angle_alpha   90.00
_cell.angle_beta   90.00
_cell.angle_gamma   90.00
#
_symmetry.space_group_name_H-M   'P 1'
#
loop_
_entity.id
_entity.type
_entity.pdbx_description
1 polymer ?
#
loop_
_entity_poly.entity_id
_entity_poly.type
_entity_poly.pdbx_seq_one_letter_code
_entity_poly.pdbx_strand_id
1 'polypeptide(L)'
;LVLTQAGIIYLEASQKMRDIRNQTYWDIRRIANEGSAVVTIAGTPNGGAELFARIYHDLGAELPSLELKFVESYNRSSINMVRQEKADLALATIAGNIGDYGDDIEYIETNRHELMLAVPYGFPTSYDASAVKSKDPFPKADLSKLADLPFIMPNEEISYHDVLIRWFRQKGYSPNAVFRSASTKSIYNMIRSGNGIGIVQRRFFSPLDRVSPFSLDPPIQVFSAIIYKKGRAMSPEFLALLNKLCKILKH
;
A
#
# COMPACT_ATOMS: atom_id res chain seq x y z
N LEU A 1 -26.61 10.39 11.05
CA LEU A 1 -26.95 11.76 10.67
C LEU A 1 -27.48 11.71 9.23
N VAL A 2 -28.72 12.15 9.02
CA VAL A 2 -29.33 12.28 7.69
C VAL A 2 -29.33 13.78 7.35
N LEU A 3 -28.85 14.10 6.14
CA LEU A 3 -28.84 15.49 5.65
C LEU A 3 -30.27 15.96 5.37
N THR A 4 -30.57 17.22 5.72
CA THR A 4 -31.80 17.89 5.28
C THR A 4 -31.72 18.20 3.78
N GLN A 5 -32.85 18.51 3.13
CA GLN A 5 -32.86 18.90 1.73
C GLN A 5 -31.99 20.12 1.43
N ALA A 6 -31.97 21.12 2.35
CA ALA A 6 -31.04 22.24 2.28
C ALA A 6 -29.58 21.79 2.43
N GLY A 7 -29.30 20.83 3.30
CA GLY A 7 -27.96 20.27 3.45
C GLY A 7 -27.46 19.53 2.20
N ILE A 8 -28.33 18.84 1.48
CA ILE A 8 -28.00 18.20 0.20
C ILE A 8 -27.63 19.25 -0.85
N ILE A 9 -28.45 20.31 -1.01
CA ILE A 9 -28.19 21.39 -1.94
C ILE A 9 -26.86 22.09 -1.62
N TYR A 10 -26.60 22.36 -0.33
CA TYR A 10 -25.35 22.97 0.11
C TYR A 10 -24.13 22.09 -0.17
N LEU A 11 -24.27 20.77 0.07
CA LEU A 11 -23.20 19.79 -0.18
C LEU A 11 -22.86 19.74 -1.69
N GLU A 12 -23.87 19.66 -2.55
CA GLU A 12 -23.67 19.67 -4.01
C GLU A 12 -23.00 20.96 -4.49
N ALA A 13 -23.45 22.12 -4.01
CA ALA A 13 -22.82 23.39 -4.33
C ALA A 13 -21.37 23.48 -3.85
N SER A 14 -21.10 23.01 -2.63
CA SER A 14 -19.75 22.94 -2.07
C SER A 14 -18.84 22.03 -2.85
N GLN A 15 -19.35 20.88 -3.35
CA GLN A 15 -18.61 19.97 -4.23
C GLN A 15 -18.23 20.66 -5.54
N LYS A 16 -19.19 21.32 -6.21
CA LYS A 16 -18.93 22.06 -7.46
C LYS A 16 -17.91 23.18 -7.27
N MET A 17 -18.00 23.95 -6.19
CA MET A 17 -17.01 25.00 -5.86
C MET A 17 -15.61 24.41 -5.67
N ARG A 18 -15.50 23.26 -5.01
CA ARG A 18 -14.23 22.55 -4.83
C ARG A 18 -13.67 22.09 -6.18
N ASP A 19 -14.52 21.56 -7.07
CA ASP A 19 -14.10 21.07 -8.38
C ASP A 19 -13.59 22.23 -9.26
N ILE A 20 -14.29 23.36 -9.26
CA ILE A 20 -13.85 24.59 -9.96
C ILE A 20 -12.51 25.05 -9.40
N ARG A 21 -12.36 25.12 -8.07
CA ARG A 21 -11.10 25.52 -7.44
C ARG A 21 -9.95 24.60 -7.85
N ASN A 22 -10.17 23.28 -7.80
CA ASN A 22 -9.14 22.30 -8.12
C ASN A 22 -8.75 22.38 -9.60
N GLN A 23 -9.73 22.55 -10.50
CA GLN A 23 -9.47 22.78 -11.92
C GLN A 23 -8.66 24.05 -12.15
N THR A 24 -9.03 25.14 -11.48
CA THR A 24 -8.31 26.42 -11.58
C THR A 24 -6.86 26.26 -11.12
N TYR A 25 -6.60 25.58 -10.00
CA TYR A 25 -5.23 25.33 -9.55
C TYR A 25 -4.44 24.44 -10.53
N TRP A 26 -5.08 23.47 -11.15
CA TRP A 26 -4.46 22.66 -12.19
C TRP A 26 -4.08 23.52 -13.40
N ASP A 27 -4.98 24.36 -13.88
CA ASP A 27 -4.74 25.24 -15.02
C ASP A 27 -3.64 26.28 -14.71
N ILE A 28 -3.63 26.85 -13.51
CA ILE A 28 -2.57 27.75 -13.05
C ILE A 28 -1.21 27.04 -13.02
N ARG A 29 -1.14 25.82 -12.49
CA ARG A 29 0.11 25.03 -12.46
C ARG A 29 0.62 24.75 -13.88
N ARG A 30 -0.29 24.45 -14.82
CA ARG A 30 0.06 24.21 -16.21
C ARG A 30 0.64 25.46 -16.87
N ILE A 31 0.07 26.64 -16.60
CA ILE A 31 0.58 27.92 -17.10
C ILE A 31 1.95 28.24 -16.48
N ALA A 32 2.09 28.05 -15.17
CA ALA A 32 3.33 28.34 -14.44
C ALA A 32 4.51 27.44 -14.86
N ASN A 33 4.24 26.26 -15.42
CA ASN A 33 5.24 25.30 -15.87
C ASN A 33 5.34 25.24 -17.42
N GLU A 34 5.19 26.37 -18.10
CA GLU A 34 5.36 26.50 -19.55
C GLU A 34 4.52 25.49 -20.38
N GLY A 35 3.33 25.17 -19.90
CA GLY A 35 2.41 24.24 -20.57
C GLY A 35 2.50 22.79 -20.09
N SER A 36 3.47 22.44 -19.23
CA SER A 36 3.56 21.09 -18.64
C SER A 36 2.74 21.03 -17.35
N ALA A 37 1.92 20.00 -17.23
CA ALA A 37 1.19 19.70 -15.99
C ALA A 37 2.09 18.89 -15.05
N VAL A 38 2.27 19.34 -13.81
CA VAL A 38 3.03 18.59 -12.78
C VAL A 38 2.10 17.68 -12.02
N VAL A 39 2.38 16.39 -11.99
CA VAL A 39 1.70 15.40 -11.15
C VAL A 39 2.65 14.86 -10.09
N THR A 40 2.29 15.07 -8.84
CA THR A 40 3.04 14.56 -7.69
C THR A 40 2.46 13.22 -7.24
N ILE A 41 3.30 12.20 -7.25
CA ILE A 41 2.97 10.83 -6.84
C ILE A 41 3.65 10.55 -5.51
N ALA A 42 2.89 10.25 -4.47
CA ALA A 42 3.42 9.80 -3.20
C ALA A 42 3.48 8.28 -3.13
N GLY A 43 4.52 7.71 -2.54
CA GLY A 43 4.65 6.27 -2.40
C GLY A 43 5.81 5.83 -1.53
N THR A 44 5.84 4.54 -1.19
CA THR A 44 6.87 4.01 -0.31
C THR A 44 8.25 3.98 -0.97
N PRO A 45 9.35 4.17 -0.20
CA PRO A 45 10.72 4.20 -0.70
C PRO A 45 11.14 2.97 -1.50
N ASN A 46 10.49 1.82 -1.25
CA ASN A 46 10.77 0.58 -1.98
C ASN A 46 9.74 0.33 -3.08
N GLY A 47 8.56 -0.18 -2.74
CA GLY A 47 7.58 -0.59 -3.74
C GLY A 47 7.01 0.57 -4.57
N GLY A 48 6.82 1.74 -3.97
CA GLY A 48 6.37 2.94 -4.67
C GLY A 48 7.42 3.48 -5.62
N ALA A 49 8.68 3.59 -5.17
CA ALA A 49 9.79 4.07 -5.99
C ALA A 49 10.12 3.11 -7.14
N GLU A 50 10.13 1.79 -6.89
CA GLU A 50 10.32 0.78 -7.93
C GLU A 50 9.24 0.89 -9.02
N LEU A 51 8.00 1.04 -8.60
CA LEU A 51 6.89 1.21 -9.52
C LEU A 51 7.01 2.52 -10.29
N PHE A 52 7.32 3.63 -9.60
CA PHE A 52 7.52 4.91 -10.24
C PHE A 52 8.64 4.86 -11.31
N ALA A 53 9.76 4.20 -11.00
CA ALA A 53 10.85 4.02 -11.97
C ALA A 53 10.40 3.25 -13.22
N ARG A 54 9.57 2.22 -13.06
CA ARG A 54 9.01 1.46 -14.20
C ARG A 54 8.10 2.30 -15.09
N ILE A 55 7.27 3.15 -14.49
CA ILE A 55 6.30 3.98 -15.24
C ILE A 55 6.93 5.24 -15.83
N TYR A 56 7.99 5.77 -15.20
CA TYR A 56 8.57 7.07 -15.55
C TYR A 56 9.05 7.12 -16.99
N HIS A 57 9.75 6.09 -17.44
CA HIS A 57 10.24 6.01 -18.83
C HIS A 57 9.09 5.95 -19.85
N ASP A 58 8.13 5.08 -19.60
CA ASP A 58 6.99 4.86 -20.51
C ASP A 58 6.09 6.09 -20.60
N LEU A 59 5.87 6.76 -19.47
CA LEU A 59 5.02 7.94 -19.39
C LEU A 59 5.69 9.17 -20.01
N GLY A 60 6.99 9.34 -19.86
CA GLY A 60 7.72 10.46 -20.47
C GLY A 60 7.63 10.47 -21.99
N ALA A 61 7.58 9.28 -22.62
CA ALA A 61 7.41 9.15 -24.08
C ALA A 61 5.96 9.38 -24.54
N GLU A 62 4.97 8.91 -23.75
CA GLU A 62 3.55 8.96 -24.14
C GLU A 62 2.83 10.27 -23.71
N LEU A 63 3.31 10.91 -22.65
CA LEU A 63 2.71 12.12 -22.07
C LEU A 63 3.77 13.21 -21.85
N PRO A 64 4.39 13.73 -22.93
CA PRO A 64 5.49 14.69 -22.81
C PRO A 64 5.09 16.05 -22.18
N SER A 65 3.79 16.34 -22.14
CA SER A 65 3.23 17.52 -21.44
C SER A 65 3.04 17.29 -19.93
N LEU A 66 3.44 16.12 -19.41
CA LEU A 66 3.27 15.77 -18.00
C LEU A 66 4.62 15.63 -17.31
N GLU A 67 4.91 16.51 -16.35
CA GLU A 67 6.05 16.35 -15.44
C GLU A 67 5.63 15.50 -14.24
N LEU A 68 6.32 14.39 -14.02
CA LEU A 68 6.07 13.51 -12.88
C LEU A 68 7.06 13.79 -11.75
N LYS A 69 6.55 14.03 -10.55
CA LYS A 69 7.33 14.14 -9.32
C LYS A 69 7.00 12.98 -8.39
N PHE A 70 8.02 12.33 -7.85
CA PHE A 70 7.85 11.29 -6.84
C PHE A 70 8.26 11.81 -5.47
N VAL A 71 7.40 11.57 -4.47
CA VAL A 71 7.67 11.91 -3.07
C VAL A 71 7.65 10.63 -2.26
N GLU A 72 8.79 10.30 -1.68
CA GLU A 72 8.90 9.16 -0.79
C GLU A 72 8.15 9.44 0.51
N SER A 73 7.23 8.54 0.84
CA SER A 73 6.43 8.62 2.06
C SER A 73 5.90 7.24 2.43
N TYR A 74 5.66 6.99 3.70
CA TYR A 74 5.05 5.75 4.13
C TYR A 74 3.54 5.75 3.88
N ASN A 75 2.93 4.58 3.94
CA ASN A 75 1.59 4.32 3.45
C ASN A 75 0.52 5.31 3.97
N ARG A 76 0.41 5.47 5.30
CA ARG A 76 -0.55 6.42 5.92
C ARG A 76 -0.22 7.87 5.56
N SER A 77 1.05 8.21 5.60
CA SER A 77 1.53 9.55 5.26
C SER A 77 1.26 9.88 3.80
N SER A 78 1.45 8.93 2.86
CA SER A 78 1.13 9.10 1.44
C SER A 78 -0.35 9.38 1.21
N ILE A 79 -1.25 8.66 1.89
CA ILE A 79 -2.70 8.89 1.82
C ILE A 79 -3.06 10.28 2.38
N ASN A 80 -2.44 10.68 3.50
CA ASN A 80 -2.65 12.00 4.07
C ASN A 80 -2.13 13.13 3.18
N MET A 81 -1.05 12.93 2.43
CA MET A 81 -0.58 13.90 1.44
C MET A 81 -1.61 14.10 0.33
N VAL A 82 -2.28 13.04 -0.13
CA VAL A 82 -3.37 13.15 -1.10
C VAL A 82 -4.55 13.94 -0.52
N ARG A 83 -4.95 13.66 0.72
CA ARG A 83 -6.01 14.41 1.41
C ARG A 83 -5.73 15.90 1.52
N GLN A 84 -4.48 16.23 1.84
CA GLN A 84 -3.98 17.60 1.99
C GLN A 84 -3.62 18.26 0.65
N GLU A 85 -3.84 17.58 -0.47
CA GLU A 85 -3.49 18.06 -1.82
C GLU A 85 -1.99 18.36 -2.00
N LYS A 86 -1.14 17.77 -1.16
CA LYS A 86 0.32 17.81 -1.29
C LYS A 86 0.86 16.79 -2.29
N ALA A 87 0.06 15.77 -2.60
CA ALA A 87 0.28 14.83 -3.68
C ALA A 87 -1.02 14.67 -4.46
N ASP A 88 -0.90 14.45 -5.76
CA ASP A 88 -2.03 14.27 -6.67
C ASP A 88 -2.60 12.84 -6.59
N LEU A 89 -1.71 11.87 -6.40
CA LEU A 89 -2.06 10.48 -6.14
C LEU A 89 -1.06 9.80 -5.20
N ALA A 90 -1.48 8.70 -4.60
CA ALA A 90 -0.61 7.84 -3.82
C ALA A 90 -0.64 6.41 -4.34
N LEU A 91 0.54 5.78 -4.36
CA LEU A 91 0.72 4.35 -4.57
C LEU A 91 0.82 3.68 -3.21
N ALA A 92 -0.28 3.06 -2.77
CA ALA A 92 -0.42 2.59 -1.41
C ALA A 92 -0.89 1.13 -1.34
N THR A 93 -0.69 0.51 -0.18
CA THR A 93 -1.29 -0.78 0.15
C THR A 93 -2.43 -0.55 1.15
N ILE A 94 -3.56 -1.17 0.90
CA ILE A 94 -4.75 -1.13 1.75
C ILE A 94 -4.92 -2.47 2.44
N ALA A 95 -5.22 -2.42 3.73
CA ALA A 95 -5.53 -3.59 4.56
C ALA A 95 -6.85 -3.34 5.31
N GLY A 96 -7.71 -4.35 5.37
CA GLY A 96 -9.02 -4.21 5.98
C GLY A 96 -10.02 -3.50 5.08
N ASN A 97 -10.94 -2.73 5.68
CA ASN A 97 -11.96 -2.00 4.93
C ASN A 97 -11.41 -0.65 4.46
N ILE A 98 -11.63 -0.32 3.19
CA ILE A 98 -11.23 0.98 2.63
C ILE A 98 -11.92 2.16 3.35
N GLY A 99 -13.14 1.97 3.84
CA GLY A 99 -13.86 2.96 4.64
C GLY A 99 -13.11 3.40 5.91
N ASP A 100 -12.23 2.56 6.44
CA ASP A 100 -11.38 2.90 7.58
C ASP A 100 -10.35 3.99 7.24
N TYR A 101 -10.14 4.24 5.95
CA TYR A 101 -9.23 5.28 5.43
C TYR A 101 -9.95 6.59 5.12
N GLY A 102 -11.26 6.70 5.37
CA GLY A 102 -12.07 7.92 5.20
C GLY A 102 -12.82 8.00 3.87
N ASP A 103 -13.84 8.85 3.86
CA ASP A 103 -14.77 9.02 2.72
C ASP A 103 -14.32 10.09 1.72
N ASP A 104 -13.16 10.70 1.95
CA ASP A 104 -12.62 11.84 1.20
C ASP A 104 -11.60 11.42 0.12
N ILE A 105 -11.38 10.12 -0.05
CA ILE A 105 -10.52 9.53 -1.06
C ILE A 105 -11.29 8.60 -1.99
N GLU A 106 -10.79 8.45 -3.19
CA GLU A 106 -11.16 7.41 -4.16
C GLU A 106 -9.95 6.54 -4.45
N TYR A 107 -10.19 5.31 -4.90
CA TYR A 107 -9.10 4.37 -5.16
C TYR A 107 -9.41 3.48 -6.35
N ILE A 108 -8.33 3.00 -6.98
CA ILE A 108 -8.37 1.95 -7.98
C ILE A 108 -7.54 0.80 -7.45
N GLU A 109 -8.20 -0.33 -7.17
CA GLU A 109 -7.52 -1.55 -6.77
C GLU A 109 -6.72 -2.11 -7.95
N THR A 110 -5.50 -2.57 -7.69
CA THR A 110 -4.62 -3.14 -8.71
C THR A 110 -4.32 -4.62 -8.44
N ASN A 111 -3.61 -4.96 -7.39
CA ASN A 111 -3.22 -6.34 -7.08
C ASN A 111 -3.57 -6.71 -5.65
N ARG A 112 -4.07 -7.94 -5.45
CA ARG A 112 -4.26 -8.54 -4.13
C ARG A 112 -3.08 -9.38 -3.73
N HIS A 113 -2.75 -9.33 -2.44
CA HIS A 113 -1.66 -10.08 -1.84
C HIS A 113 -2.11 -10.70 -0.53
N GLU A 114 -1.81 -11.97 -0.34
CA GLU A 114 -1.96 -12.63 0.94
C GLU A 114 -0.79 -12.25 1.88
N LEU A 115 -1.09 -12.03 3.16
CA LEU A 115 -0.08 -11.96 4.20
C LEU A 115 0.26 -13.37 4.66
N MET A 116 1.54 -13.68 4.73
CA MET A 116 2.06 -15.00 5.08
C MET A 116 3.07 -14.89 6.20
N LEU A 117 3.07 -15.89 7.08
CA LEU A 117 4.14 -16.04 8.06
C LEU A 117 5.40 -16.50 7.31
N ALA A 118 6.50 -15.83 7.58
CA ALA A 118 7.83 -16.10 7.06
C ALA A 118 8.72 -16.70 8.16
N VAL A 119 9.23 -17.90 7.93
CA VAL A 119 10.11 -18.62 8.88
C VAL A 119 11.43 -18.97 8.19
N PRO A 120 12.60 -18.49 8.68
CA PRO A 120 13.89 -18.83 8.09
C PRO A 120 14.21 -20.34 8.23
N TYR A 121 14.93 -20.90 7.26
CA TYR A 121 15.41 -22.26 7.36
C TYR A 121 16.39 -22.41 8.53
N GLY A 122 16.24 -23.52 9.28
CA GLY A 122 17.09 -23.79 10.45
C GLY A 122 16.81 -22.87 11.63
N PHE A 123 15.76 -22.05 11.58
CA PHE A 123 15.34 -21.30 12.75
C PHE A 123 14.85 -22.27 13.84
N PRO A 124 15.23 -22.09 15.12
CA PRO A 124 14.88 -23.00 16.20
C PRO A 124 13.37 -22.96 16.48
N THR A 125 12.63 -23.77 15.78
CA THR A 125 11.18 -23.90 15.85
C THR A 125 10.80 -25.37 15.63
N SER A 126 9.63 -25.78 16.10
CA SER A 126 9.07 -27.10 15.82
C SER A 126 8.61 -27.27 14.36
N TYR A 127 8.71 -26.24 13.53
CA TYR A 127 8.50 -26.33 12.10
C TYR A 127 9.78 -26.79 11.39
N ASP A 128 9.67 -27.84 10.59
CA ASP A 128 10.69 -28.11 9.58
C ASP A 128 10.47 -27.17 8.39
N ALA A 129 11.00 -25.95 8.52
CA ALA A 129 10.85 -24.92 7.50
C ALA A 129 11.49 -25.34 6.16
N SER A 130 12.49 -26.24 6.17
CA SER A 130 13.15 -26.72 4.94
C SER A 130 12.28 -27.68 4.12
N ALA A 131 11.31 -28.32 4.76
CA ALA A 131 10.39 -29.26 4.11
C ALA A 131 9.25 -28.56 3.34
N VAL A 132 9.03 -27.25 3.54
CA VAL A 132 7.94 -26.53 2.90
C VAL A 132 8.29 -26.26 1.44
N LYS A 133 7.65 -26.99 0.55
CA LYS A 133 7.71 -26.71 -0.89
C LYS A 133 6.99 -25.38 -1.16
N SER A 134 7.62 -24.47 -1.89
CA SER A 134 7.08 -23.15 -2.24
C SER A 134 5.93 -23.18 -3.27
N LYS A 135 4.98 -24.13 -3.11
CA LYS A 135 3.83 -24.32 -4.00
C LYS A 135 2.52 -24.31 -3.22
N ASP A 136 1.50 -23.67 -3.80
CA ASP A 136 0.14 -23.74 -3.27
C ASP A 136 -0.41 -25.18 -3.26
N PRO A 137 -1.20 -25.54 -2.21
CA PRO A 137 -1.48 -24.76 -1.01
C PRO A 137 -0.31 -24.77 -0.01
N PHE A 138 0.00 -23.61 0.57
CA PHE A 138 0.99 -23.52 1.63
C PHE A 138 0.44 -24.10 2.93
N PRO A 139 1.29 -24.70 3.78
CA PRO A 139 0.86 -25.18 5.09
C PRO A 139 0.38 -23.99 5.96
N LYS A 140 -0.61 -24.26 6.82
CA LYS A 140 -1.12 -23.26 7.76
C LYS A 140 -0.14 -23.02 8.90
N ALA A 141 -0.05 -21.76 9.31
CA ALA A 141 0.72 -21.37 10.48
C ALA A 141 0.02 -21.84 11.77
N ASP A 142 0.74 -22.56 12.61
CA ASP A 142 0.30 -22.96 13.94
C ASP A 142 0.97 -22.04 14.99
N LEU A 143 0.23 -21.03 15.46
CA LEU A 143 0.75 -20.04 16.40
C LEU A 143 1.16 -20.63 17.74
N SER A 144 0.60 -21.80 18.15
CA SER A 144 0.99 -22.45 19.40
C SER A 144 2.45 -22.88 19.44
N LYS A 145 3.03 -23.09 18.26
CA LYS A 145 4.45 -23.46 18.08
C LYS A 145 5.38 -22.25 17.97
N LEU A 146 4.87 -21.04 18.05
CA LEU A 146 5.60 -19.80 17.81
C LEU A 146 5.69 -18.92 19.07
N ALA A 147 5.13 -19.35 20.21
CA ALA A 147 4.83 -18.53 21.38
C ALA A 147 6.02 -17.68 21.86
N ASP A 148 7.21 -18.23 21.93
CA ASP A 148 8.39 -17.57 22.50
C ASP A 148 9.40 -17.10 21.44
N LEU A 149 9.05 -17.23 20.16
CA LEU A 149 10.00 -16.87 19.10
C LEU A 149 10.08 -15.35 18.93
N PRO A 150 11.29 -14.82 18.61
CA PRO A 150 11.46 -13.40 18.30
C PRO A 150 10.68 -13.04 17.03
N PHE A 151 9.82 -12.03 17.13
CA PHE A 151 8.95 -11.58 16.06
C PHE A 151 9.42 -10.24 15.49
N ILE A 152 9.53 -10.18 14.18
CA ILE A 152 9.83 -8.96 13.42
C ILE A 152 8.50 -8.36 12.97
N MET A 153 8.13 -7.21 13.52
CA MET A 153 6.80 -6.63 13.37
C MET A 153 6.78 -5.39 12.45
N PRO A 154 5.67 -5.14 11.76
CA PRO A 154 5.41 -3.80 11.21
C PRO A 154 5.20 -2.79 12.34
N ASN A 155 5.49 -1.52 12.07
CA ASN A 155 5.01 -0.41 12.89
C ASN A 155 3.70 0.18 12.29
N GLU A 156 3.17 1.24 12.93
CA GLU A 156 1.88 1.86 12.59
C GLU A 156 1.84 2.49 11.20
N GLU A 157 3.00 2.77 10.58
CA GLU A 157 3.08 3.32 9.22
C GLU A 157 2.75 2.28 8.14
N ILE A 158 2.85 1.00 8.46
CA ILE A 158 2.46 -0.07 7.54
C ILE A 158 0.95 -0.32 7.66
N SER A 159 0.24 -0.29 6.54
CA SER A 159 -1.22 -0.38 6.48
C SER A 159 -1.83 -1.61 7.16
N TYR A 160 -1.13 -2.74 7.14
CA TYR A 160 -1.65 -3.97 7.74
C TYR A 160 -1.26 -4.16 9.22
N HIS A 161 -0.58 -3.21 9.84
CA HIS A 161 -0.23 -3.27 11.26
C HIS A 161 -1.47 -3.52 12.15
N ASP A 162 -2.48 -2.67 12.06
CA ASP A 162 -3.65 -2.75 12.92
C ASP A 162 -4.50 -4.01 12.65
N VAL A 163 -4.57 -4.43 11.38
CA VAL A 163 -5.24 -5.69 11.01
C VAL A 163 -4.51 -6.88 11.63
N LEU A 164 -3.18 -6.87 11.60
CA LEU A 164 -2.34 -7.91 12.17
C LEU A 164 -2.45 -7.96 13.71
N ILE A 165 -2.44 -6.81 14.37
CA ILE A 165 -2.63 -6.73 15.84
C ILE A 165 -4.01 -7.29 16.22
N ARG A 166 -5.07 -6.94 15.49
CA ARG A 166 -6.42 -7.50 15.74
C ARG A 166 -6.45 -9.01 15.52
N TRP A 167 -5.80 -9.50 14.47
CA TRP A 167 -5.72 -10.92 14.16
C TRP A 167 -4.99 -11.70 15.27
N PHE A 168 -3.86 -11.24 15.77
CA PHE A 168 -3.15 -11.83 16.90
C PHE A 168 -4.02 -11.87 18.16
N ARG A 169 -4.70 -10.76 18.46
CA ARG A 169 -5.61 -10.68 19.61
C ARG A 169 -6.75 -11.68 19.52
N GLN A 170 -7.37 -11.85 18.35
CA GLN A 170 -8.44 -12.84 18.11
C GLN A 170 -7.94 -14.27 18.30
N LYS A 171 -6.66 -14.54 18.05
CA LYS A 171 -6.03 -15.83 18.29
C LYS A 171 -5.51 -16.03 19.72
N GLY A 172 -5.70 -15.06 20.58
CA GLY A 172 -5.15 -15.11 21.95
C GLY A 172 -3.62 -15.11 21.99
N TYR A 173 -2.97 -14.58 20.93
CA TYR A 173 -1.53 -14.58 20.76
C TYR A 173 -0.95 -13.17 20.92
N SER A 174 0.18 -13.08 21.64
CA SER A 174 0.95 -11.84 21.78
C SER A 174 2.38 -12.09 21.27
N PRO A 175 2.77 -11.53 20.11
CA PRO A 175 4.11 -11.77 19.55
C PRO A 175 5.18 -11.10 20.41
N ASN A 176 6.30 -11.82 20.64
CA ASN A 176 7.51 -11.26 21.24
C ASN A 176 8.23 -10.37 20.21
N ALA A 177 7.81 -9.11 20.10
CA ALA A 177 8.33 -8.17 19.10
C ALA A 177 9.72 -7.65 19.47
N VAL A 178 10.74 -8.17 18.82
CA VAL A 178 12.16 -7.77 19.02
C VAL A 178 12.62 -6.67 18.08
N PHE A 179 11.90 -6.46 16.97
CA PHE A 179 12.20 -5.41 16.00
C PHE A 179 10.91 -4.90 15.35
N ARG A 180 10.84 -3.60 15.08
CA ARG A 180 9.73 -2.94 14.38
C ARG A 180 10.25 -2.06 13.25
N SER A 181 9.56 -2.04 12.11
CA SER A 181 9.93 -1.21 10.97
C SER A 181 8.72 -0.71 10.19
N ALA A 182 8.87 0.46 9.57
CA ALA A 182 7.95 1.00 8.57
C ALA A 182 8.17 0.41 7.16
N SER A 183 9.22 -0.37 6.97
CA SER A 183 9.60 -0.96 5.68
C SER A 183 9.41 -2.47 5.70
N THR A 184 8.47 -2.99 4.90
CA THR A 184 8.28 -4.44 4.73
C THR A 184 9.54 -5.13 4.19
N LYS A 185 10.34 -4.44 3.35
CA LYS A 185 11.61 -4.96 2.86
C LYS A 185 12.62 -5.13 4.00
N SER A 186 12.70 -4.17 4.92
CA SER A 186 13.56 -4.29 6.11
C SER A 186 13.11 -5.42 7.03
N ILE A 187 11.79 -5.57 7.25
CA ILE A 187 11.22 -6.69 7.99
C ILE A 187 11.66 -8.01 7.35
N TYR A 188 11.45 -8.17 6.04
CA TYR A 188 11.80 -9.40 5.33
C TYR A 188 13.31 -9.68 5.36
N ASN A 189 14.16 -8.65 5.23
CA ASN A 189 15.61 -8.81 5.34
C ASN A 189 16.04 -9.30 6.74
N MET A 190 15.43 -8.77 7.82
CA MET A 190 15.69 -9.25 9.18
C MET A 190 15.31 -10.71 9.35
N ILE A 191 14.15 -11.12 8.81
CA ILE A 191 13.69 -12.51 8.81
C ILE A 191 14.67 -13.40 8.03
N ARG A 192 15.01 -13.01 6.80
CA ARG A 192 15.91 -13.77 5.92
C ARG A 192 17.30 -13.95 6.53
N SER A 193 17.75 -12.98 7.33
CA SER A 193 19.02 -13.07 8.08
C SER A 193 18.94 -13.90 9.36
N GLY A 194 17.80 -14.55 9.66
CA GLY A 194 17.65 -15.43 10.80
C GLY A 194 17.43 -14.72 12.15
N ASN A 195 17.06 -13.42 12.15
CA ASN A 195 16.86 -12.66 13.40
C ASN A 195 15.48 -12.85 14.04
N GLY A 196 14.62 -13.62 13.42
CA GLY A 196 13.26 -13.89 13.91
C GLY A 196 12.34 -14.33 12.80
N ILE A 197 11.07 -14.48 13.15
CA ILE A 197 9.95 -14.77 12.24
C ILE A 197 9.12 -13.51 12.06
N GLY A 198 8.23 -13.46 11.06
CA GLY A 198 7.34 -12.32 10.89
C GLY A 198 6.31 -12.54 9.79
N ILE A 199 5.39 -11.58 9.63
CA ILE A 199 4.34 -11.67 8.63
C ILE A 199 4.58 -10.59 7.57
N VAL A 200 4.65 -11.03 6.30
CA VAL A 200 4.90 -10.19 5.13
C VAL A 200 3.99 -10.61 3.97
N GLN A 201 3.91 -9.75 2.95
CA GLN A 201 3.14 -10.06 1.75
C GLN A 201 3.80 -11.20 0.96
N ARG A 202 3.00 -12.10 0.38
CA ARG A 202 3.45 -13.24 -0.42
C ARG A 202 4.47 -12.87 -1.51
N ARG A 203 4.36 -11.70 -2.11
CA ARG A 203 5.28 -11.23 -3.17
C ARG A 203 6.75 -11.07 -2.75
N PHE A 204 7.03 -11.04 -1.44
CA PHE A 204 8.42 -10.92 -0.94
C PHE A 204 9.17 -12.24 -0.97
N PHE A 205 8.48 -13.37 -1.02
CA PHE A 205 9.13 -14.68 -1.03
C PHE A 205 9.75 -14.98 -2.40
N SER A 206 11.02 -15.35 -2.37
CA SER A 206 11.74 -15.84 -3.54
C SER A 206 12.18 -17.29 -3.30
N PRO A 207 12.15 -18.17 -4.32
CA PRO A 207 12.69 -19.53 -4.20
C PRO A 207 14.17 -19.58 -3.84
N LEU A 208 14.90 -18.48 -4.05
CA LEU A 208 16.33 -18.35 -3.70
C LEU A 208 16.54 -17.97 -2.24
N ASP A 209 15.52 -17.45 -1.57
CA ASP A 209 15.60 -17.13 -0.15
C ASP A 209 15.35 -18.38 0.68
N ARG A 210 16.14 -18.59 1.70
CA ARG A 210 15.99 -19.70 2.64
C ARG A 210 14.94 -19.37 3.70
N VAL A 211 13.72 -19.07 3.24
CA VAL A 211 12.57 -18.66 4.07
C VAL A 211 11.34 -19.42 3.59
N SER A 212 10.66 -20.07 4.50
CA SER A 212 9.41 -20.79 4.21
C SER A 212 8.19 -19.93 4.47
N PRO A 213 7.25 -19.87 3.52
CA PRO A 213 5.94 -19.26 3.70
C PRO A 213 4.95 -20.23 4.36
N PHE A 214 4.13 -19.69 5.28
CA PHE A 214 2.97 -20.38 5.86
C PHE A 214 1.74 -19.47 5.73
N SER A 215 0.63 -20.04 5.30
CA SER A 215 -0.65 -19.31 5.23
C SER A 215 -1.21 -19.04 6.63
N LEU A 216 -1.79 -17.86 6.82
CA LEU A 216 -2.51 -17.51 8.05
C LEU A 216 -3.90 -18.15 8.05
N ASP A 217 -4.45 -18.42 9.24
CA ASP A 217 -5.80 -18.97 9.40
C ASP A 217 -6.59 -18.14 10.45
N PRO A 218 -7.64 -17.38 10.06
CA PRO A 218 -8.06 -17.10 8.69
C PRO A 218 -7.02 -16.29 7.91
N PRO A 219 -7.01 -16.38 6.57
CA PRO A 219 -6.08 -15.62 5.73
C PRO A 219 -6.34 -14.12 5.81
N ILE A 220 -5.28 -13.34 5.76
CA ILE A 220 -5.37 -11.87 5.69
C ILE A 220 -4.98 -11.43 4.28
N GLN A 221 -5.89 -10.72 3.61
CA GLN A 221 -5.65 -10.13 2.31
C GLN A 221 -5.39 -8.64 2.42
N VAL A 222 -4.44 -8.16 1.62
CA VAL A 222 -4.17 -6.75 1.39
C VAL A 222 -4.18 -6.49 -0.11
N PHE A 223 -4.44 -5.27 -0.52
CA PHE A 223 -4.38 -4.94 -1.94
C PHE A 223 -3.58 -3.66 -2.19
N SER A 224 -2.90 -3.62 -3.32
CA SER A 224 -2.26 -2.40 -3.82
C SER A 224 -3.32 -1.52 -4.48
N ALA A 225 -3.21 -0.21 -4.30
CA ALA A 225 -4.16 0.75 -4.84
C ALA A 225 -3.48 2.02 -5.30
N ILE A 226 -4.04 2.63 -6.34
CA ILE A 226 -3.84 4.01 -6.72
C ILE A 226 -4.90 4.81 -5.99
N ILE A 227 -4.50 5.75 -5.15
CA ILE A 227 -5.40 6.57 -4.33
C ILE A 227 -5.31 8.01 -4.78
N TYR A 228 -6.45 8.67 -4.92
CA TYR A 228 -6.56 10.08 -5.23
C TYR A 228 -7.72 10.72 -4.46
N LYS A 229 -7.74 12.05 -4.39
CA LYS A 229 -8.77 12.77 -3.63
C LYS A 229 -10.12 12.68 -4.33
N LYS A 230 -11.16 12.40 -3.56
CA LYS A 230 -12.54 12.37 -4.04
C LYS A 230 -12.98 13.73 -4.57
N GLY A 231 -13.66 13.72 -5.72
CA GLY A 231 -14.07 14.94 -6.39
C GLY A 231 -12.92 15.76 -6.99
N ARG A 232 -11.78 15.13 -7.24
CA ARG A 232 -10.70 15.73 -8.02
C ARG A 232 -11.16 15.94 -9.46
N ALA A 233 -10.83 17.09 -10.05
CA ALA A 233 -10.99 17.32 -11.48
C ALA A 233 -10.10 16.37 -12.27
N MET A 234 -10.69 15.64 -13.21
CA MET A 234 -10.03 14.64 -14.05
C MET A 234 -9.66 15.27 -15.39
N SER A 235 -8.45 15.91 -15.47
CA SER A 235 -7.95 16.36 -16.78
C SER A 235 -7.67 15.16 -17.70
N PRO A 236 -7.65 15.36 -19.04
CA PRO A 236 -7.32 14.30 -19.99
C PRO A 236 -5.96 13.64 -19.69
N GLU A 237 -4.96 14.44 -19.29
CA GLU A 237 -3.61 13.96 -18.97
C GLU A 237 -3.62 13.13 -17.68
N PHE A 238 -4.38 13.55 -16.66
CA PHE A 238 -4.50 12.78 -15.42
C PHE A 238 -5.24 11.45 -15.64
N LEU A 239 -6.29 11.44 -16.48
CA LEU A 239 -6.98 10.19 -16.87
C LEU A 239 -6.07 9.26 -17.66
N ALA A 240 -5.27 9.80 -18.60
CA ALA A 240 -4.29 9.02 -19.35
C ALA A 240 -3.25 8.39 -18.41
N LEU A 241 -2.74 9.16 -17.43
CA LEU A 241 -1.84 8.68 -16.40
C LEU A 241 -2.48 7.53 -15.58
N LEU A 242 -3.71 7.70 -15.07
CA LEU A 242 -4.41 6.66 -14.32
C LEU A 242 -4.60 5.38 -15.14
N ASN A 243 -5.01 5.51 -16.40
CA ASN A 243 -5.19 4.37 -17.29
C ASN A 243 -3.88 3.62 -17.54
N LYS A 244 -2.77 4.33 -17.72
CA LYS A 244 -1.44 3.72 -17.88
C LYS A 244 -0.98 3.02 -16.61
N LEU A 245 -1.11 3.68 -15.45
CA LEU A 245 -0.83 3.09 -14.15
C LEU A 245 -1.61 1.79 -13.93
N CYS A 246 -2.90 1.80 -14.24
CA CYS A 246 -3.74 0.60 -14.13
C CYS A 246 -3.27 -0.55 -15.02
N LYS A 247 -2.81 -0.26 -16.24
CA LYS A 247 -2.29 -1.28 -17.15
C LYS A 247 -0.97 -1.90 -16.62
N ILE A 248 -0.05 -1.06 -16.15
CA ILE A 248 1.26 -1.51 -15.65
C ILE A 248 1.12 -2.29 -14.34
N LEU A 249 0.17 -1.90 -13.48
CA LEU A 249 -0.02 -2.48 -12.15
C LEU A 249 -0.82 -3.78 -12.14
N LYS A 250 -1.59 -4.08 -13.18
CA LYS A 250 -2.37 -5.32 -13.29
C LYS A 250 -1.57 -6.48 -13.88
N HIS A 251 -0.34 -6.24 -14.29
CA HIS A 251 0.62 -7.23 -14.81
C HIS A 251 1.84 -7.32 -13.88
#